data_53f7dfcc299b550aad388c1ee4cdc9a4
#
_entry.id   53f7dfcc299b550aad388c1ee4cdc9a4
#
_cell.length_a   1.000
_cell.length_b   1.000
_cell.length_c   1.000
_cell.angle_alpha   90.00
_cell.angle_beta   90.00
_cell.angle_gamma   90.00
#
_symmetry.space_group_name_H-M   'P 1'
#
loop_
_entity.id
_entity.type
_entity.pdbx_description
1 polymer ?
#
loop_
_entity_poly.entity_id
_entity_poly.type
_entity_poly.pdbx_seq_one_letter_code
_entity_poly.pdbx_strand_id
1 'polypeptide(L)'
;PRIDAYYRFNDRHRIDFTTFSIDRKGSRTLDIDIDIGEDNFTASETLNSDIKYTLYKLAYAYSFYHSPKVELSFTAGLNITTYDLSFSNSDGDKAEAAGFTAPLPMFGLRMGYAITPKWSVNYVAESFFIEFEDKLKGALINYELNTEYKLFKHFAIGAGLARMGTNVEVNDDNWKGQVSDSYRGYTLFGTFYF
;
A
#
# COMPACT_ATOMS: atom_id res chain seq x y z
N PRO A 1 6.12 9.23 -6.27
CA PRO A 1 7.23 9.12 -5.31
C PRO A 1 6.75 8.46 -4.00
N ARG A 2 7.65 7.70 -3.35
CA ARG A 2 7.46 7.10 -2.03
C ARG A 2 8.52 7.67 -1.08
N ILE A 3 8.12 7.95 0.14
CA ILE A 3 9.01 8.40 1.20
C ILE A 3 8.90 7.39 2.35
N ASP A 4 10.04 6.87 2.74
CA ASP A 4 10.18 5.99 3.89
C ASP A 4 11.15 6.64 4.87
N ALA A 5 10.77 6.68 6.14
CA ALA A 5 11.61 7.16 7.22
C ALA A 5 11.53 6.17 8.39
N TYR A 6 12.62 6.05 9.13
CA TYR A 6 12.58 5.27 10.35
C TYR A 6 13.47 5.88 11.43
N TYR A 7 13.09 5.62 12.65
CA TYR A 7 13.89 5.98 13.83
C TYR A 7 14.07 4.76 14.72
N ARG A 8 15.34 4.46 15.04
CA ARG A 8 15.72 3.37 15.92
C ARG A 8 16.10 3.92 17.30
N PHE A 9 15.35 3.56 18.33
CA PHE A 9 15.62 3.99 19.70
C PHE A 9 16.78 3.24 20.33
N ASN A 10 16.89 1.94 20.02
CA ASN A 10 17.94 1.03 20.46
C ASN A 10 17.94 -0.21 19.55
N ASP A 11 18.72 -1.24 19.88
CA ASP A 11 18.86 -2.46 19.07
C ASP A 11 17.55 -3.23 18.88
N ARG A 12 16.54 -2.99 19.71
CA ARG A 12 15.27 -3.74 19.68
C ARG A 12 14.06 -2.94 19.21
N HIS A 13 14.09 -1.62 19.33
CA HIS A 13 12.90 -0.79 19.15
C HIS A 13 13.08 0.20 17.99
N ARG A 14 12.15 0.18 17.06
CA ARG A 14 12.16 1.02 15.87
C ARG A 14 10.74 1.48 15.54
N ILE A 15 10.62 2.70 15.04
CA ILE A 15 9.39 3.22 14.41
C ILE A 15 9.69 3.47 12.93
N ASP A 16 8.77 3.06 12.07
CA ASP A 16 8.80 3.27 10.63
C ASP A 16 7.63 4.13 10.20
N PHE A 17 7.88 5.05 9.29
CA PHE A 17 6.88 5.85 8.61
C PHE A 17 7.04 5.67 7.11
N THR A 18 5.93 5.45 6.40
CA THR A 18 5.89 5.36 4.93
C THR A 18 4.75 6.20 4.40
N THR A 19 4.98 6.92 3.33
CA THR A 19 3.92 7.58 2.56
C THR A 19 4.19 7.50 1.08
N PHE A 20 3.14 7.28 0.30
CA PHE A 20 3.16 7.37 -1.14
C PHE A 20 1.77 7.64 -1.70
N SER A 21 1.72 8.14 -2.93
CA SER A 21 0.50 8.37 -3.68
C SER A 21 0.63 7.77 -5.07
N ILE A 22 -0.43 7.14 -5.54
CA ILE A 22 -0.57 6.60 -6.90
C ILE A 22 -1.78 7.29 -7.52
N ASP A 23 -1.60 7.79 -8.72
CA ASP A 23 -2.63 8.37 -9.56
C ASP A 23 -2.73 7.50 -10.82
N ARG A 24 -3.90 6.97 -11.09
CA ARG A 24 -4.18 6.11 -12.25
C ARG A 24 -5.37 6.65 -13.00
N LYS A 25 -5.16 6.93 -14.28
CA LYS A 25 -6.20 7.31 -15.21
C LYS A 25 -6.45 6.17 -16.18
N GLY A 26 -7.69 5.88 -16.42
CA GLY A 26 -8.13 4.88 -17.38
C GLY A 26 -9.27 5.39 -18.22
N SER A 27 -9.39 4.88 -19.45
CA SER A 27 -10.52 5.12 -20.31
C SER A 27 -10.93 3.82 -20.99
N ARG A 28 -12.21 3.51 -20.96
CA ARG A 28 -12.74 2.31 -21.60
C ARG A 28 -14.11 2.62 -22.21
N THR A 29 -14.33 2.17 -23.44
CA THR A 29 -15.66 2.14 -24.03
C THR A 29 -16.46 1.00 -23.42
N LEU A 30 -17.67 1.28 -22.98
CA LEU A 30 -18.55 0.32 -22.33
C LEU A 30 -19.20 -0.60 -23.38
N ASP A 31 -19.23 -1.89 -23.05
CA ASP A 31 -19.92 -2.90 -23.85
C ASP A 31 -21.38 -3.12 -23.40
N ILE A 32 -21.69 -2.69 -22.17
CA ILE A 32 -23.00 -2.79 -21.51
C ILE A 32 -23.28 -1.52 -20.71
N ASP A 33 -24.53 -1.29 -20.36
CA ASP A 33 -24.93 -0.21 -19.47
C ASP A 33 -24.44 -0.49 -18.05
N ILE A 34 -23.93 0.54 -17.38
CA ILE A 34 -23.41 0.45 -16.00
C ILE A 34 -23.95 1.63 -15.20
N ASP A 35 -24.48 1.34 -14.02
CA ASP A 35 -24.87 2.35 -13.03
C ASP A 35 -23.71 2.60 -12.08
N ILE A 36 -23.32 3.87 -11.91
CA ILE A 36 -22.31 4.30 -10.95
C ILE A 36 -22.88 5.49 -10.19
N GLY A 37 -23.08 5.35 -8.87
CA GLY A 37 -23.73 6.39 -8.08
C GLY A 37 -25.15 6.64 -8.54
N GLU A 38 -25.47 7.89 -8.88
CA GLU A 38 -26.76 8.31 -9.41
C GLU A 38 -26.80 8.32 -10.94
N ASP A 39 -25.64 8.19 -11.62
CA ASP A 39 -25.52 8.25 -13.07
C ASP A 39 -25.57 6.86 -13.72
N ASN A 40 -26.33 6.76 -14.81
CA ASN A 40 -26.35 5.61 -15.71
C ASN A 40 -25.45 5.88 -16.93
N PHE A 41 -24.40 5.09 -17.12
CA PHE A 41 -23.49 5.12 -18.26
C PHE A 41 -23.90 4.05 -19.26
N THR A 42 -24.28 4.45 -20.46
CA THR A 42 -24.84 3.53 -21.47
C THR A 42 -23.76 2.83 -22.29
N ALA A 43 -24.12 1.69 -22.88
CA ALA A 43 -23.26 0.98 -23.81
C ALA A 43 -22.81 1.90 -24.95
N SER A 44 -21.58 1.75 -25.41
CA SER A 44 -20.87 2.59 -26.38
C SER A 44 -20.39 3.96 -25.87
N GLU A 45 -20.75 4.39 -24.66
CA GLU A 45 -20.12 5.54 -24.04
C GLU A 45 -18.68 5.20 -23.61
N THR A 46 -17.80 6.19 -23.67
CA THR A 46 -16.44 6.05 -23.12
C THR A 46 -16.42 6.55 -21.70
N LEU A 47 -16.20 5.62 -20.77
CA LEU A 47 -16.03 5.90 -19.34
C LEU A 47 -14.57 6.24 -19.06
N ASN A 48 -14.33 7.42 -18.54
CA ASN A 48 -13.05 7.86 -18.00
C ASN A 48 -13.06 7.63 -16.49
N SER A 49 -12.00 7.03 -15.97
CA SER A 49 -11.79 6.81 -14.53
C SER A 49 -10.51 7.47 -14.08
N ASP A 50 -10.57 8.21 -12.99
CA ASP A 50 -9.41 8.77 -12.29
C ASP A 50 -9.43 8.21 -10.85
N ILE A 51 -8.42 7.42 -10.52
CA ILE A 51 -8.28 6.75 -9.25
C ILE A 51 -7.01 7.25 -8.57
N LYS A 52 -7.17 8.01 -7.51
CA LYS A 52 -6.08 8.45 -6.66
C LYS A 52 -6.08 7.68 -5.35
N TYR A 53 -4.94 7.09 -5.08
CA TYR A 53 -4.68 6.30 -3.87
C TYR A 53 -3.56 6.97 -3.08
N THR A 54 -3.82 7.30 -1.83
CA THR A 54 -2.79 7.86 -0.93
C THR A 54 -2.71 7.02 0.34
N LEU A 55 -1.49 6.63 0.69
CA LEU A 55 -1.22 5.81 1.86
C LEU A 55 -0.28 6.54 2.83
N TYR A 56 -0.67 6.53 4.10
CA TYR A 56 0.19 6.85 5.23
C TYR A 56 0.28 5.63 6.14
N LYS A 57 1.49 5.17 6.42
CA LYS A 57 1.74 4.05 7.34
C LYS A 57 2.62 4.50 8.48
N LEU A 58 2.22 4.16 9.69
CA LEU A 58 3.04 4.24 10.87
C LEU A 58 3.13 2.85 11.49
N ALA A 59 4.33 2.33 11.69
CA ALA A 59 4.56 1.00 12.22
C ALA A 59 5.64 1.00 13.30
N TYR A 60 5.44 0.20 14.31
CA TYR A 60 6.42 -0.14 15.32
C TYR A 60 7.01 -1.50 15.01
N ALA A 61 8.33 -1.64 15.13
CA ALA A 61 9.05 -2.90 14.97
C ALA A 61 9.81 -3.27 16.24
N TYR A 62 9.62 -4.50 16.69
CA TYR A 62 10.34 -5.09 17.79
C TYR A 62 11.28 -6.19 17.29
N SER A 63 12.60 -5.95 17.40
CA SER A 63 13.62 -6.91 17.01
C SER A 63 13.80 -7.94 18.12
N PHE A 64 13.22 -9.12 17.94
CA PHE A 64 13.35 -10.22 18.86
C PHE A 64 14.69 -10.97 18.67
N TYR A 65 15.30 -10.84 17.51
CA TYR A 65 16.65 -11.31 17.23
C TYR A 65 17.43 -10.21 16.52
N HIS A 66 18.59 -9.86 17.05
CA HIS A 66 19.50 -8.86 16.48
C HIS A 66 20.93 -9.32 16.63
N SER A 67 21.63 -9.37 15.50
CA SER A 67 23.05 -9.69 15.40
C SER A 67 23.71 -8.79 14.34
N PRO A 68 25.04 -8.76 14.21
CA PRO A 68 25.71 -7.97 13.17
C PRO A 68 25.31 -8.34 11.73
N LYS A 69 24.76 -9.54 11.52
CA LYS A 69 24.38 -10.02 10.19
C LYS A 69 22.88 -10.20 9.98
N VAL A 70 22.14 -10.51 11.03
CA VAL A 70 20.73 -10.88 10.92
C VAL A 70 19.92 -10.08 11.92
N GLU A 71 18.82 -9.53 11.46
CA GLU A 71 17.77 -8.93 12.29
C GLU A 71 16.43 -9.58 11.95
N LEU A 72 15.69 -10.01 12.98
CA LEU A 72 14.33 -10.51 12.85
C LEU A 72 13.43 -9.71 13.77
N SER A 73 12.34 -9.16 13.23
CA SER A 73 11.46 -8.28 13.97
C SER A 73 10.00 -8.62 13.71
N PHE A 74 9.17 -8.50 14.75
CA PHE A 74 7.73 -8.34 14.61
C PHE A 74 7.40 -6.89 14.30
N THR A 75 6.43 -6.66 13.42
CA THR A 75 5.90 -5.32 13.12
C THR A 75 4.43 -5.24 13.47
N ALA A 76 4.02 -4.11 14.00
CA ALA A 76 2.62 -3.74 14.19
C ALA A 76 2.43 -2.28 13.80
N GLY A 77 1.44 -1.99 12.99
CA GLY A 77 1.26 -0.65 12.45
C GLY A 77 -0.17 -0.35 12.02
N LEU A 78 -0.37 0.87 11.60
CA LEU A 78 -1.61 1.37 11.05
C LEU A 78 -1.36 1.94 9.66
N ASN A 79 -2.07 1.44 8.67
CA ASN A 79 -2.17 2.03 7.35
C ASN A 79 -3.43 2.88 7.29
N ILE A 80 -3.28 4.17 7.02
CA ILE A 80 -4.38 5.07 6.71
C ILE A 80 -4.37 5.24 5.20
N THR A 81 -5.37 4.69 4.54
CA THR A 81 -5.49 4.69 3.09
C THR A 81 -6.66 5.54 2.68
N THR A 82 -6.42 6.52 1.81
CA THR A 82 -7.45 7.35 1.19
C THR A 82 -7.56 6.97 -0.28
N TYR A 83 -8.77 6.67 -0.72
CA TYR A 83 -9.14 6.49 -2.11
C TYR A 83 -10.01 7.66 -2.54
N ASP A 84 -9.64 8.30 -3.64
CA ASP A 84 -10.46 9.27 -4.37
C ASP A 84 -10.73 8.65 -5.75
N LEU A 85 -11.99 8.42 -6.05
CA LEU A 85 -12.48 7.80 -7.28
C LEU A 85 -13.32 8.83 -8.02
N SER A 86 -13.04 9.05 -9.30
CA SER A 86 -13.85 9.89 -10.16
C SER A 86 -14.12 9.17 -11.47
N PHE A 87 -15.38 9.20 -11.89
CA PHE A 87 -15.84 8.61 -13.13
C PHE A 87 -16.56 9.68 -13.95
N SER A 88 -16.31 9.74 -15.25
CA SER A 88 -16.99 10.67 -16.15
C SER A 88 -17.11 10.06 -17.53
N ASN A 89 -18.15 10.44 -18.28
CA ASN A 89 -18.20 10.14 -19.70
C ASN A 89 -17.35 11.15 -20.52
N SER A 90 -17.12 10.82 -21.79
CA SER A 90 -16.31 11.68 -22.68
C SER A 90 -16.98 13.00 -22.99
N ASP A 91 -18.30 13.08 -22.93
CA ASP A 91 -19.07 14.28 -23.26
C ASP A 91 -19.13 15.25 -22.07
N GLY A 92 -18.77 14.80 -20.85
CA GLY A 92 -18.62 15.61 -19.65
C GLY A 92 -19.96 15.99 -18.99
N ASP A 93 -21.06 15.39 -19.42
CA ASP A 93 -22.41 15.62 -18.89
C ASP A 93 -22.78 14.65 -17.76
N LYS A 94 -22.00 13.57 -17.56
CA LYS A 94 -22.10 12.64 -16.43
C LYS A 94 -20.78 12.61 -15.68
N ALA A 95 -20.83 12.80 -14.37
CA ALA A 95 -19.65 12.76 -13.51
C ALA A 95 -20.01 12.34 -12.09
N GLU A 96 -19.42 11.26 -11.64
CA GLU A 96 -19.56 10.74 -10.27
C GLU A 96 -18.20 10.70 -9.55
N ALA A 97 -18.21 11.08 -8.29
CA ALA A 97 -17.03 11.05 -7.44
C ALA A 97 -17.35 10.41 -6.10
N ALA A 98 -16.49 9.52 -5.67
CA ALA A 98 -16.56 8.88 -4.36
C ALA A 98 -15.19 8.89 -3.70
N GLY A 99 -15.15 9.13 -2.39
CA GLY A 99 -13.93 9.07 -1.61
C GLY A 99 -14.17 8.40 -0.27
N PHE A 100 -13.20 7.63 0.17
CA PHE A 100 -13.23 7.06 1.50
C PHE A 100 -11.84 6.92 2.09
N THR A 101 -11.75 6.96 3.42
CA THR A 101 -10.52 6.73 4.16
C THR A 101 -10.69 5.53 5.07
N ALA A 102 -9.79 4.58 4.96
CA ALA A 102 -9.80 3.35 5.76
C ALA A 102 -8.53 3.24 6.61
N PRO A 103 -8.63 3.26 7.95
CA PRO A 103 -7.55 2.89 8.83
C PRO A 103 -7.49 1.35 8.95
N LEU A 104 -6.39 0.76 8.49
CA LEU A 104 -6.19 -0.69 8.46
C LEU A 104 -5.00 -1.07 9.35
N PRO A 105 -5.20 -1.73 10.48
CA PRO A 105 -4.11 -2.25 11.28
C PRO A 105 -3.35 -3.33 10.51
N MET A 106 -2.03 -3.37 10.68
CA MET A 106 -1.15 -4.31 10.00
C MET A 106 -0.23 -4.97 11.01
N PHE A 107 -0.05 -6.27 10.86
CA PHE A 107 0.89 -7.06 11.64
C PHE A 107 1.81 -7.83 10.70
N GLY A 108 3.06 -8.01 11.10
CA GLY A 108 3.97 -8.71 10.21
C GLY A 108 5.32 -9.05 10.80
N LEU A 109 6.16 -9.49 9.89
CA LEU A 109 7.53 -9.87 10.15
C LEU A 109 8.47 -9.10 9.23
N ARG A 110 9.60 -8.71 9.77
CA ARG A 110 10.71 -8.14 9.02
C ARG A 110 11.94 -9.01 9.23
N MET A 111 12.68 -9.23 8.16
CA MET A 111 13.99 -9.85 8.17
C MET A 111 14.99 -8.95 7.47
N GLY A 112 16.08 -8.63 8.16
CA GLY A 112 17.25 -7.96 7.60
C GLY A 112 18.44 -8.91 7.56
N TYR A 113 19.19 -8.91 6.46
CA TYR A 113 20.42 -9.69 6.32
C TYR A 113 21.53 -8.84 5.73
N ALA A 114 22.62 -8.66 6.48
CA ALA A 114 23.84 -8.01 6.01
C ALA A 114 24.73 -9.04 5.31
N ILE A 115 24.74 -9.03 3.98
CA ILE A 115 25.62 -9.89 3.16
C ILE A 115 27.06 -9.49 3.43
N THR A 116 27.32 -8.18 3.42
CA THR A 116 28.58 -7.55 3.79
C THR A 116 28.30 -6.31 4.64
N PRO A 117 29.31 -5.65 5.24
CA PRO A 117 29.10 -4.38 5.95
C PRO A 117 28.50 -3.26 5.08
N LYS A 118 28.58 -3.40 3.76
CA LYS A 118 28.04 -2.42 2.80
C LYS A 118 26.79 -2.88 2.06
N TRP A 119 26.49 -4.17 2.05
CA TRP A 119 25.40 -4.73 1.25
C TRP A 119 24.41 -5.48 2.13
N SER A 120 23.18 -5.08 2.09
CA SER A 120 22.08 -5.70 2.85
C SER A 120 20.87 -6.05 1.99
N VAL A 121 20.12 -7.02 2.47
CA VAL A 121 18.81 -7.41 1.94
C VAL A 121 17.80 -7.33 3.07
N ASN A 122 16.63 -6.76 2.80
CA ASN A 122 15.54 -6.63 3.74
C ASN A 122 14.27 -7.22 3.14
N TYR A 123 13.59 -8.03 3.91
CA TYR A 123 12.28 -8.58 3.56
C TYR A 123 11.25 -8.17 4.60
N VAL A 124 10.09 -7.73 4.14
CA VAL A 124 8.94 -7.37 4.97
C VAL A 124 7.73 -8.13 4.48
N ALA A 125 7.03 -8.77 5.38
CA ALA A 125 5.74 -9.41 5.13
C ALA A 125 4.76 -8.95 6.18
N GLU A 126 3.69 -8.29 5.76
CA GLU A 126 2.66 -7.76 6.64
C GLU A 126 1.29 -8.16 6.12
N SER A 127 0.38 -8.41 7.03
CA SER A 127 -0.99 -8.75 6.69
C SER A 127 -1.96 -8.23 7.74
N PHE A 128 -3.19 -8.04 7.29
CA PHE A 128 -4.34 -7.78 8.13
C PHE A 128 -5.53 -8.56 7.58
N PHE A 129 -6.27 -9.16 8.48
CA PHE A 129 -7.52 -9.84 8.16
C PHE A 129 -8.57 -9.39 9.17
N ILE A 130 -9.72 -8.99 8.67
CA ILE A 130 -10.89 -8.69 9.48
C ILE A 130 -12.08 -9.45 8.92
N GLU A 131 -12.85 -10.03 9.82
CA GLU A 131 -14.17 -10.57 9.54
C GLU A 131 -15.06 -10.17 10.70
N PHE A 132 -16.05 -9.34 10.41
CA PHE A 132 -16.98 -8.83 11.40
C PHE A 132 -18.39 -9.19 10.98
N GLU A 133 -18.94 -10.23 11.62
CA GLU A 133 -20.19 -10.87 11.24
C GLU A 133 -20.18 -11.16 9.72
N ASP A 134 -21.31 -11.24 9.04
CA ASP A 134 -21.32 -11.34 7.57
C ASP A 134 -21.33 -9.98 6.85
N LYS A 135 -21.07 -8.91 7.60
CA LYS A 135 -21.18 -7.53 7.12
C LYS A 135 -19.90 -6.96 6.54
N LEU A 136 -18.73 -7.36 7.09
CA LEU A 136 -17.44 -6.84 6.65
C LEU A 136 -16.39 -7.94 6.64
N LYS A 137 -15.81 -8.20 5.46
CA LYS A 137 -14.65 -9.06 5.31
C LYS A 137 -13.54 -8.27 4.63
N GLY A 138 -12.36 -8.26 5.23
CA GLY A 138 -11.22 -7.50 4.70
C GLY A 138 -9.93 -8.28 4.83
N ALA A 139 -9.12 -8.25 3.78
CA ALA A 139 -7.77 -8.77 3.77
C ALA A 139 -6.84 -7.76 3.12
N LEU A 140 -5.71 -7.50 3.76
CA LEU A 140 -4.62 -6.73 3.18
C LEU A 140 -3.33 -7.52 3.37
N ILE A 141 -2.54 -7.63 2.31
CA ILE A 141 -1.25 -8.32 2.30
C ILE A 141 -0.23 -7.40 1.66
N ASN A 142 0.91 -7.23 2.31
CA ASN A 142 2.03 -6.46 1.80
C ASN A 142 3.32 -7.28 1.89
N TYR A 143 4.03 -7.41 0.78
CA TYR A 143 5.34 -8.04 0.70
C TYR A 143 6.33 -7.09 0.05
N GLU A 144 7.47 -6.90 0.67
CA GLU A 144 8.57 -6.09 0.14
C GLU A 144 9.89 -6.85 0.27
N LEU A 145 10.65 -6.88 -0.79
CA LEU A 145 12.02 -7.37 -0.82
C LEU A 145 12.91 -6.26 -1.37
N ASN A 146 13.81 -5.78 -0.55
CA ASN A 146 14.70 -4.67 -0.88
C ASN A 146 16.15 -5.09 -0.72
N THR A 147 16.99 -4.65 -1.62
CA THR A 147 18.45 -4.74 -1.49
C THR A 147 19.05 -3.34 -1.52
N GLU A 148 20.06 -3.12 -0.70
CA GLU A 148 20.68 -1.82 -0.51
C GLU A 148 22.19 -1.94 -0.44
N TYR A 149 22.90 -1.04 -1.11
CA TYR A 149 24.35 -0.94 -1.11
C TYR A 149 24.81 0.44 -0.63
N LYS A 150 25.61 0.48 0.46
CA LYS A 150 26.19 1.69 1.01
C LYS A 150 27.36 2.16 0.15
N LEU A 151 27.15 3.28 -0.53
CA LEU A 151 28.20 3.94 -1.32
C LEU A 151 29.15 4.74 -0.42
N PHE A 152 28.56 5.48 0.54
CA PHE A 152 29.26 6.33 1.48
C PHE A 152 28.76 6.08 2.91
N LYS A 153 29.40 6.72 3.90
CA LYS A 153 29.02 6.58 5.32
C LYS A 153 27.54 6.92 5.57
N HIS A 154 27.05 7.93 4.89
CA HIS A 154 25.71 8.50 5.09
C HIS A 154 24.75 8.29 3.91
N PHE A 155 25.17 7.54 2.87
CA PHE A 155 24.34 7.38 1.69
C PHE A 155 24.44 5.97 1.10
N ALA A 156 23.28 5.42 0.77
CA ALA A 156 23.14 4.15 0.07
C ALA A 156 22.16 4.29 -1.09
N ILE A 157 22.27 3.37 -2.04
CA ILE A 157 21.29 3.17 -3.11
C ILE A 157 20.72 1.78 -3.00
N GLY A 158 19.49 1.62 -3.42
CA GLY A 158 18.83 0.34 -3.37
C GLY A 158 17.79 0.15 -4.45
N ALA A 159 17.41 -1.12 -4.60
CA ALA A 159 16.34 -1.55 -5.48
C ALA A 159 15.47 -2.56 -4.75
N GLY A 160 14.21 -2.63 -5.12
CA GLY A 160 13.27 -3.51 -4.46
C GLY A 160 12.12 -3.97 -5.33
N LEU A 161 11.42 -4.95 -4.81
CA LEU A 161 10.18 -5.51 -5.32
C LEU A 161 9.13 -5.34 -4.24
N ALA A 162 7.97 -4.82 -4.63
CA ALA A 162 6.82 -4.70 -3.74
C ALA A 162 5.60 -5.37 -4.36
N ARG A 163 4.82 -6.04 -3.53
CA ARG A 163 3.50 -6.56 -3.87
C ARG A 163 2.55 -6.25 -2.75
N MET A 164 1.45 -5.61 -3.10
CA MET A 164 0.35 -5.35 -2.19
C MET A 164 -0.94 -5.88 -2.79
N GLY A 165 -1.78 -6.46 -1.97
CA GLY A 165 -3.13 -6.90 -2.33
C GLY A 165 -4.10 -6.45 -1.26
N THR A 166 -5.22 -5.91 -1.69
CA THR A 166 -6.34 -5.51 -0.83
C THR A 166 -7.60 -6.19 -1.36
N ASN A 167 -8.35 -6.80 -0.47
CA ASN A 167 -9.66 -7.33 -0.76
C ASN A 167 -10.58 -6.93 0.40
N VAL A 168 -11.58 -6.11 0.11
CA VAL A 168 -12.56 -5.67 1.10
C VAL A 168 -13.94 -5.92 0.53
N GLU A 169 -14.73 -6.68 1.25
CA GLU A 169 -16.13 -6.96 0.96
C GLU A 169 -16.97 -6.35 2.09
N VAL A 170 -17.94 -5.53 1.70
CA VAL A 170 -18.92 -4.95 2.61
C VAL A 170 -20.29 -5.40 2.17
N ASN A 171 -21.07 -5.95 3.09
CA ASN A 171 -22.42 -6.41 2.89
C ASN A 171 -23.32 -5.83 3.99
N ASP A 172 -23.47 -4.50 3.98
CA ASP A 172 -24.35 -3.80 4.91
C ASP A 172 -25.68 -3.43 4.23
N ASP A 173 -26.70 -3.12 5.01
CA ASP A 173 -28.04 -2.76 4.50
C ASP A 173 -28.01 -1.49 3.64
N ASN A 174 -27.06 -0.58 3.91
CA ASN A 174 -26.90 0.68 3.19
C ASN A 174 -25.92 0.63 2.03
N TRP A 175 -25.06 -0.38 1.96
CA TRP A 175 -24.06 -0.52 0.90
C TRP A 175 -23.56 -1.96 0.78
N LYS A 176 -23.56 -2.47 -0.44
CA LYS A 176 -23.02 -3.79 -0.79
C LYS A 176 -22.02 -3.66 -1.91
N GLY A 177 -20.83 -4.15 -1.68
CA GLY A 177 -19.78 -4.09 -2.70
C GLY A 177 -18.51 -4.78 -2.29
N GLN A 178 -17.67 -5.07 -3.27
CA GLN A 178 -16.36 -5.65 -3.10
C GLN A 178 -15.32 -4.80 -3.83
N VAL A 179 -14.26 -4.44 -3.13
CA VAL A 179 -13.07 -3.82 -3.72
C VAL A 179 -11.93 -4.83 -3.65
N SER A 180 -11.43 -5.22 -4.80
CA SER A 180 -10.25 -6.08 -4.92
C SER A 180 -9.23 -5.38 -5.79
N ASP A 181 -8.11 -4.99 -5.19
CA ASP A 181 -6.99 -4.35 -5.89
C ASP A 181 -5.69 -5.10 -5.60
N SER A 182 -4.83 -5.18 -6.60
CA SER A 182 -3.50 -5.72 -6.42
C SER A 182 -2.49 -4.93 -7.23
N TYR A 183 -1.36 -4.68 -6.60
CA TYR A 183 -0.29 -3.95 -7.22
C TYR A 183 1.03 -4.70 -7.05
N ARG A 184 1.83 -4.66 -8.10
CA ARG A 184 3.21 -5.13 -8.10
C ARG A 184 4.07 -4.03 -8.67
N GLY A 185 5.21 -3.78 -8.06
CA GLY A 185 6.09 -2.71 -8.49
C GLY A 185 7.55 -3.00 -8.22
N TYR A 186 8.40 -2.34 -9.01
CA TYR A 186 9.83 -2.22 -8.76
C TYR A 186 10.08 -0.87 -8.14
N THR A 187 10.99 -0.81 -7.19
CA THR A 187 11.42 0.43 -6.56
C THR A 187 12.92 0.64 -6.77
N LEU A 188 13.30 1.89 -7.03
CA LEU A 188 14.67 2.36 -6.94
C LEU A 188 14.68 3.47 -5.90
N PHE A 189 15.62 3.45 -4.99
CA PHE A 189 15.63 4.40 -3.88
C PHE A 189 17.05 4.80 -3.46
N GLY A 190 17.14 5.96 -2.83
CA GLY A 190 18.31 6.40 -2.09
C GLY A 190 17.99 6.48 -0.62
N THR A 191 18.93 6.05 0.24
CA THR A 191 18.80 6.10 1.70
C THR A 191 19.85 7.02 2.29
N PHE A 192 19.42 7.92 3.17
CA PHE A 192 20.31 8.77 3.95
C PHE A 192 20.31 8.33 5.41
N TYR A 193 21.51 8.23 5.99
CA TYR A 193 21.75 7.87 7.39
C TYR A 193 22.31 9.06 8.15
N PHE A 194 21.75 9.36 9.29
CA PHE A 194 22.13 10.48 10.16
C PHE A 194 22.77 9.98 11.46
#